data_cd8fb4fc0dbaa70e92004710e5836ebf
#
_entry.id   cd8fb4fc0dbaa70e92004710e5836ebf
#
_cell.length_a   1.000
_cell.length_b   1.000
_cell.length_c   1.000
_cell.angle_alpha   90.00
_cell.angle_beta   90.00
_cell.angle_gamma   90.00
#
_symmetry.space_group_name_H-M   'P 1'
#
loop_
_entity.id
_entity.type
_entity.pdbx_description
1 polymer ?
#
loop_
_entity_poly.entity_id
_entity_poly.type
_entity_poly.pdbx_seq_one_letter_code
_entity_poly.pdbx_strand_id
1 'polypeptide(L)'
;RLALEDSAKPGASAIALLALFWSVLLVWLWMQGHAPPFVLLPIPLEHYYLAQALVMLPVLTGLWWVHAELSHRLATRAGGEGREPGVRAALGFAYAAPMLAHVLAELAATLAGGVDALRLTARISLPAASLAVWVLSSLALRVAHRTSWPASVGAAFAGLLVQALLGALVLR
;
A
#
# COMPACT_ATOMS: atom_id res chain seq x y z
N ARG A 1 -25.87 -4.35 -11.98
CA ARG A 1 -24.99 -3.44 -11.20
C ARG A 1 -24.75 -4.11 -9.87
N LEU A 2 -23.51 -4.52 -9.64
CA LEU A 2 -23.12 -5.42 -8.57
C LEU A 2 -23.06 -4.66 -7.23
N ALA A 3 -23.41 -5.35 -6.16
CA ALA A 3 -23.35 -4.91 -4.76
C ALA A 3 -21.96 -4.41 -4.28
N LEU A 4 -20.99 -4.28 -5.18
CA LEU A 4 -19.67 -3.71 -4.95
C LEU A 4 -19.69 -2.19 -4.70
N GLU A 5 -20.74 -1.49 -5.17
CA GLU A 5 -20.84 -0.03 -5.02
C GLU A 5 -21.13 0.41 -3.57
N ASP A 6 -21.62 -0.51 -2.71
CA ASP A 6 -22.05 -0.19 -1.35
C ASP A 6 -21.17 -0.80 -0.24
N SER A 7 -20.02 -1.42 -0.59
CA SER A 7 -19.16 -2.08 0.39
C SER A 7 -17.67 -1.82 0.17
N ALA A 8 -16.97 -1.39 1.22
CA ALA A 8 -15.50 -1.30 1.24
C ALA A 8 -14.82 -2.68 1.46
N LYS A 9 -15.58 -3.73 1.77
CA LYS A 9 -15.04 -5.07 2.11
C LYS A 9 -14.05 -5.64 1.09
N PRO A 10 -14.30 -5.57 -0.24
CA PRO A 10 -13.36 -6.12 -1.21
C PRO A 10 -11.98 -5.45 -1.17
N GLY A 11 -11.96 -4.12 -1.00
CA GLY A 11 -10.71 -3.37 -0.85
C GLY A 11 -9.96 -3.75 0.44
N ALA A 12 -10.68 -3.87 1.55
CA ALA A 12 -10.11 -4.32 2.82
C ALA A 12 -9.54 -5.74 2.73
N SER A 13 -10.22 -6.66 2.02
CA SER A 13 -9.71 -8.02 1.78
C SER A 13 -8.42 -8.02 0.96
N ALA A 14 -8.32 -7.15 -0.04
CA ALA A 14 -7.09 -7.00 -0.84
C ALA A 14 -5.92 -6.48 0.02
N ILE A 15 -6.18 -5.52 0.91
CA ILE A 15 -5.19 -5.00 1.87
C ILE A 15 -4.78 -6.09 2.87
N ALA A 16 -5.73 -6.89 3.37
CA ALA A 16 -5.42 -7.98 4.28
C ALA A 16 -4.54 -9.06 3.61
N LEU A 17 -4.80 -9.39 2.35
CA LEU A 17 -3.97 -10.30 1.58
C LEU A 17 -2.55 -9.74 1.40
N LEU A 18 -2.40 -8.47 1.04
CA LEU A 18 -1.11 -7.80 0.95
C LEU A 18 -0.37 -7.86 2.29
N ALA A 19 -1.05 -7.55 3.40
CA ALA A 19 -0.47 -7.59 4.74
C ALA A 19 0.03 -9.00 5.10
N LEU A 20 -0.72 -10.03 4.75
CA LEU A 20 -0.33 -11.42 4.97
C LEU A 20 0.99 -11.76 4.25
N PHE A 21 1.07 -11.50 2.94
CA PHE A 21 2.29 -11.80 2.17
C PHE A 21 3.49 -10.99 2.63
N TRP A 22 3.28 -9.72 2.98
CA TRP A 22 4.34 -8.89 3.52
C TRP A 22 4.82 -9.39 4.88
N SER A 23 3.90 -9.79 5.77
CA SER A 23 4.25 -10.39 7.06
C SER A 23 5.05 -11.68 6.88
N VAL A 24 4.72 -12.53 5.89
CA VAL A 24 5.49 -13.74 5.58
C VAL A 24 6.94 -13.39 5.22
N LEU A 25 7.15 -12.39 4.36
CA LEU A 25 8.50 -11.93 4.01
C LEU A 25 9.26 -11.42 5.23
N LEU A 26 8.62 -10.61 6.09
CA LEU A 26 9.25 -10.05 7.29
C LEU A 26 9.60 -11.13 8.32
N VAL A 27 8.71 -12.10 8.55
CA VAL A 27 8.99 -13.25 9.43
C VAL A 27 10.16 -14.06 8.89
N TRP A 28 10.20 -14.28 7.59
CA TRP A 28 11.31 -14.99 6.95
C TRP A 28 12.65 -14.25 7.16
N LEU A 29 12.68 -12.91 6.94
CA LEU A 29 13.87 -12.09 7.20
C LEU A 29 14.33 -12.17 8.66
N TRP A 30 13.38 -12.12 9.59
CA TRP A 30 13.66 -12.27 11.01
C TRP A 30 14.26 -13.65 11.34
N MET A 31 13.69 -14.73 10.81
CA MET A 31 14.20 -16.10 11.03
C MET A 31 15.62 -16.31 10.50
N GLN A 32 16.00 -15.57 9.45
CA GLN A 32 17.35 -15.59 8.89
C GLN A 32 18.34 -14.68 9.67
N GLY A 33 17.91 -14.04 10.78
CA GLY A 33 18.73 -13.15 11.58
C GLY A 33 19.05 -11.81 10.89
N HIS A 34 18.28 -11.45 9.84
CA HIS A 34 18.47 -10.14 9.22
C HIS A 34 17.89 -9.03 10.07
N ALA A 35 18.56 -7.85 10.04
CA ALA A 35 18.11 -6.64 10.69
C ALA A 35 18.14 -5.47 9.69
N PRO A 36 17.25 -4.48 9.83
CA PRO A 36 17.33 -3.26 9.03
C PRO A 36 18.56 -2.45 9.42
N PRO A 37 19.09 -1.59 8.51
CA PRO A 37 20.29 -0.80 8.80
C PRO A 37 20.07 0.23 9.91
N PHE A 38 18.86 0.72 10.05
CA PHE A 38 18.45 1.60 11.16
C PHE A 38 16.93 1.53 11.33
N VAL A 39 16.45 1.94 12.50
CA VAL A 39 15.02 2.05 12.83
C VAL A 39 14.76 3.37 13.54
N LEU A 40 13.58 3.94 13.29
CA LEU A 40 13.11 5.16 13.98
C LEU A 40 12.39 4.83 15.29
N LEU A 41 11.81 3.64 15.39
CA LEU A 41 11.09 3.20 16.58
C LEU A 41 12.07 2.59 17.61
N PRO A 42 11.80 2.71 18.92
CA PRO A 42 12.64 2.15 19.97
C PRO A 42 12.44 0.63 20.12
N ILE A 43 12.66 -0.10 19.02
CA ILE A 43 12.55 -1.56 18.97
C ILE A 43 13.95 -2.12 18.74
N PRO A 44 14.39 -3.17 19.48
CA PRO A 44 15.65 -3.83 19.21
C PRO A 44 15.73 -4.32 17.77
N LEU A 45 16.86 -4.07 17.11
CA LEU A 45 17.05 -4.37 15.67
C LEU A 45 16.77 -5.84 15.35
N GLU A 46 17.15 -6.75 16.23
CA GLU A 46 16.95 -8.21 16.13
C GLU A 46 15.47 -8.63 16.11
N HIS A 47 14.57 -7.82 16.68
CA HIS A 47 13.14 -8.10 16.74
C HIS A 47 12.30 -7.21 15.81
N TYR A 48 12.95 -6.29 15.10
CA TYR A 48 12.26 -5.28 14.31
C TYR A 48 11.34 -5.88 13.25
N TYR A 49 11.81 -6.82 12.45
CA TYR A 49 10.99 -7.46 11.41
C TYR A 49 9.85 -8.29 11.99
N LEU A 50 10.05 -8.94 13.13
CA LEU A 50 8.97 -9.66 13.81
C LEU A 50 7.90 -8.68 14.33
N ALA A 51 8.32 -7.60 14.99
CA ALA A 51 7.39 -6.57 15.47
C ALA A 51 6.60 -5.94 14.31
N GLN A 52 7.28 -5.64 13.20
CA GLN A 52 6.66 -5.13 11.98
C GLN A 52 5.62 -6.12 11.41
N ALA A 53 5.95 -7.41 11.33
CA ALA A 53 5.04 -8.44 10.84
C ALA A 53 3.76 -8.53 11.67
N LEU A 54 3.86 -8.42 13.00
CA LEU A 54 2.72 -8.48 13.91
C LEU A 54 1.76 -7.29 13.76
N VAL A 55 2.28 -6.10 13.42
CA VAL A 55 1.46 -4.88 13.27
C VAL A 55 1.13 -4.56 11.81
N MET A 56 1.57 -5.37 10.84
CA MET A 56 1.44 -5.07 9.41
C MET A 56 -0.01 -4.87 8.99
N LEU A 57 -0.93 -5.73 9.43
CA LEU A 57 -2.34 -5.64 9.06
C LEU A 57 -2.99 -4.32 9.54
N PRO A 58 -2.95 -3.94 10.83
CA PRO A 58 -3.53 -2.67 11.26
C PRO A 58 -2.82 -1.47 10.63
N VAL A 59 -1.50 -1.52 10.44
CA VAL A 59 -0.74 -0.42 9.80
C VAL A 59 -1.16 -0.23 8.35
N LEU A 60 -1.15 -1.28 7.53
CA LEU A 60 -1.57 -1.17 6.14
C LEU A 60 -3.04 -0.79 5.99
N THR A 61 -3.90 -1.28 6.88
CA THR A 61 -5.31 -0.90 6.90
C THR A 61 -5.47 0.60 7.20
N GLY A 62 -4.75 1.11 8.19
CA GLY A 62 -4.75 2.53 8.54
C GLY A 62 -4.19 3.41 7.41
N LEU A 63 -3.07 3.02 6.82
CA LEU A 63 -2.46 3.73 5.68
C LEU A 63 -3.37 3.76 4.46
N TRP A 64 -3.98 2.62 4.11
CA TRP A 64 -4.97 2.56 3.04
C TRP A 64 -6.18 3.45 3.33
N TRP A 65 -6.69 3.40 4.57
CA TRP A 65 -7.83 4.22 4.95
C TRP A 65 -7.53 5.71 4.80
N VAL A 66 -6.36 6.19 5.27
CA VAL A 66 -5.92 7.58 5.11
C VAL A 66 -5.81 7.96 3.64
N HIS A 67 -5.17 7.10 2.83
CA HIS A 67 -5.07 7.32 1.38
C HIS A 67 -6.45 7.46 0.73
N ALA A 68 -7.34 6.53 1.01
CA ALA A 68 -8.68 6.48 0.41
C ALA A 68 -9.53 7.68 0.85
N GLU A 69 -9.51 8.01 2.13
CA GLU A 69 -10.28 9.12 2.70
C GLU A 69 -9.82 10.47 2.15
N LEU A 70 -8.50 10.73 2.15
CA LEU A 70 -7.96 11.99 1.64
C LEU A 70 -8.25 12.14 0.14
N SER A 71 -7.99 11.08 -0.63
CA SER A 71 -8.25 11.08 -2.08
C SER A 71 -9.73 11.28 -2.39
N HIS A 72 -10.63 10.62 -1.64
CA HIS A 72 -12.07 10.79 -1.78
C HIS A 72 -12.50 12.24 -1.49
N ARG A 73 -12.05 12.82 -0.36
CA ARG A 73 -12.39 14.20 0.01
C ARG A 73 -11.91 15.22 -1.02
N LEU A 74 -10.69 15.05 -1.54
CA LEU A 74 -10.15 15.95 -2.56
C LEU A 74 -10.90 15.82 -3.88
N ALA A 75 -11.23 14.60 -4.31
CA ALA A 75 -12.02 14.37 -5.51
C ALA A 75 -13.46 14.95 -5.38
N THR A 76 -14.08 14.80 -4.21
CA THR A 76 -15.40 15.39 -3.93
C THR A 76 -15.36 16.93 -3.97
N ARG A 77 -14.34 17.56 -3.39
CA ARG A 77 -14.14 19.02 -3.48
C ARG A 77 -13.93 19.51 -4.91
N ALA A 78 -13.41 18.67 -5.77
CA ALA A 78 -13.27 18.94 -7.20
C ALA A 78 -14.54 18.66 -8.02
N GLY A 79 -15.69 18.47 -7.37
CA GLY A 79 -16.99 18.21 -8.00
C GLY A 79 -17.28 16.73 -8.28
N GLY A 80 -16.56 15.82 -7.64
CA GLY A 80 -16.78 14.38 -7.81
C GLY A 80 -18.02 13.87 -7.07
N GLU A 81 -18.73 12.90 -7.66
CA GLU A 81 -20.00 12.33 -7.17
C GLU A 81 -19.85 10.89 -6.64
N GLY A 82 -18.63 10.40 -6.50
CA GLY A 82 -18.35 9.01 -6.07
C GLY A 82 -18.82 8.73 -4.65
N ARG A 83 -19.40 7.52 -4.45
CA ARG A 83 -19.78 7.05 -3.11
C ARG A 83 -18.56 6.52 -2.37
N GLU A 84 -18.39 6.93 -1.14
CA GLU A 84 -17.25 6.61 -0.29
C GLU A 84 -16.92 5.11 -0.20
N PRO A 85 -17.86 4.16 0.04
CA PRO A 85 -17.52 2.75 0.12
C PRO A 85 -16.96 2.17 -1.19
N GLY A 86 -17.52 2.54 -2.32
CA GLY A 86 -17.04 2.12 -3.64
C GLY A 86 -15.66 2.69 -3.97
N VAL A 87 -15.42 3.95 -3.61
CA VAL A 87 -14.11 4.60 -3.76
C VAL A 87 -13.06 3.90 -2.91
N ARG A 88 -13.37 3.60 -1.64
CA ARG A 88 -12.46 2.86 -0.76
C ARG A 88 -12.15 1.46 -1.31
N ALA A 89 -13.15 0.74 -1.80
CA ALA A 89 -12.92 -0.56 -2.42
C ALA A 89 -11.97 -0.45 -3.63
N ALA A 90 -12.25 0.46 -4.55
CA ALA A 90 -11.44 0.66 -5.76
C ALA A 90 -9.99 1.07 -5.43
N LEU A 91 -9.80 1.99 -4.49
CA LEU A 91 -8.47 2.40 -4.04
C LEU A 91 -7.73 1.29 -3.27
N GLY A 92 -8.45 0.40 -2.56
CA GLY A 92 -7.86 -0.79 -1.96
C GLY A 92 -7.23 -1.72 -2.98
N PHE A 93 -7.91 -2.00 -4.08
CA PHE A 93 -7.35 -2.78 -5.19
C PHE A 93 -6.24 -2.03 -5.92
N ALA A 94 -6.42 -0.74 -6.19
CA ALA A 94 -5.42 0.08 -6.85
C ALA A 94 -4.09 0.13 -6.09
N TYR A 95 -4.15 0.05 -4.77
CA TYR A 95 -2.98 -0.03 -3.89
C TYR A 95 -2.46 -1.47 -3.76
N ALA A 96 -3.33 -2.42 -3.40
CA ALA A 96 -2.91 -3.76 -3.03
C ALA A 96 -2.30 -4.54 -4.20
N ALA A 97 -2.83 -4.43 -5.42
CA ALA A 97 -2.36 -5.24 -6.54
C ALA A 97 -0.90 -4.94 -6.95
N PRO A 98 -0.47 -3.67 -7.17
CA PRO A 98 0.93 -3.38 -7.47
C PRO A 98 1.87 -3.68 -6.30
N MET A 99 1.43 -3.40 -5.07
CA MET A 99 2.25 -3.66 -3.88
C MET A 99 2.39 -5.15 -3.60
N LEU A 100 1.38 -5.96 -3.89
CA LEU A 100 1.50 -7.42 -3.82
C LEU A 100 2.49 -7.95 -4.85
N ALA A 101 2.45 -7.44 -6.08
CA ALA A 101 3.44 -7.80 -7.11
C ALA A 101 4.86 -7.44 -6.66
N HIS A 102 5.06 -6.26 -6.03
CA HIS A 102 6.32 -5.86 -5.43
C HIS A 102 6.79 -6.85 -4.35
N VAL A 103 5.93 -7.17 -3.37
CA VAL A 103 6.26 -8.10 -2.27
C VAL A 103 6.57 -9.51 -2.80
N LEU A 104 5.82 -9.99 -3.79
CA LEU A 104 6.09 -11.30 -4.42
C LEU A 104 7.42 -11.30 -5.17
N ALA A 105 7.78 -10.21 -5.85
CA ALA A 105 9.07 -10.07 -6.50
C ALA A 105 10.22 -10.08 -5.48
N GLU A 106 10.06 -9.37 -4.35
CA GLU A 106 11.02 -9.40 -3.25
C GLU A 106 11.16 -10.78 -2.62
N LEU A 107 10.04 -11.48 -2.38
CA LEU A 107 10.06 -12.84 -1.85
C LEU A 107 10.79 -13.80 -2.80
N ALA A 108 10.49 -13.74 -4.10
CA ALA A 108 11.15 -14.57 -5.12
C ALA A 108 12.66 -14.25 -5.20
N ALA A 109 13.04 -12.97 -5.20
CA ALA A 109 14.43 -12.54 -5.21
C ALA A 109 15.18 -13.04 -3.98
N THR A 110 14.55 -12.96 -2.81
CA THR A 110 15.11 -13.39 -1.54
C THR A 110 15.36 -14.91 -1.52
N LEU A 111 14.41 -15.69 -2.03
CA LEU A 111 14.53 -17.15 -2.12
C LEU A 111 15.62 -17.58 -3.14
N ALA A 112 15.82 -16.81 -4.22
CA ALA A 112 16.77 -17.13 -5.28
C ALA A 112 18.20 -16.67 -4.98
N GLY A 113 18.37 -15.50 -4.35
CA GLY A 113 19.68 -14.85 -4.20
C GLY A 113 19.90 -14.13 -2.86
N GLY A 114 19.06 -14.40 -1.87
CA GLY A 114 19.20 -13.84 -0.51
C GLY A 114 18.93 -12.33 -0.45
N VAL A 115 19.46 -11.70 0.61
CA VAL A 115 19.18 -10.30 0.93
C VAL A 115 19.75 -9.29 -0.08
N ASP A 116 20.84 -9.63 -0.74
CA ASP A 116 21.41 -8.74 -1.76
C ASP A 116 20.53 -8.68 -3.01
N ALA A 117 19.96 -9.82 -3.43
CA ALA A 117 18.96 -9.85 -4.49
C ALA A 117 17.66 -9.12 -4.08
N LEU A 118 17.22 -9.26 -2.83
CA LEU A 118 16.11 -8.49 -2.27
C LEU A 118 16.35 -6.98 -2.41
N ARG A 119 17.51 -6.49 -1.94
CA ARG A 119 17.87 -5.06 -1.97
C ARG A 119 17.88 -4.50 -3.40
N LEU A 120 18.42 -5.25 -4.34
CA LEU A 120 18.45 -4.86 -5.74
C LEU A 120 17.03 -4.81 -6.32
N THR A 121 16.22 -5.84 -6.06
CA THR A 121 14.84 -5.93 -6.51
C THR A 121 14.00 -4.78 -5.93
N ALA A 122 14.11 -4.51 -4.63
CA ALA A 122 13.39 -3.43 -3.95
C ALA A 122 13.65 -2.05 -4.58
N ARG A 123 14.91 -1.77 -4.98
CA ARG A 123 15.28 -0.49 -5.63
C ARG A 123 14.54 -0.25 -6.95
N ILE A 124 14.13 -1.29 -7.63
CA ILE A 124 13.43 -1.21 -8.93
C ILE A 124 11.93 -1.40 -8.74
N SER A 125 11.53 -2.43 -8.02
CA SER A 125 10.12 -2.82 -7.90
C SER A 125 9.31 -1.85 -7.04
N LEU A 126 9.88 -1.23 -6.00
CA LEU A 126 9.16 -0.29 -5.15
C LEU A 126 8.78 1.01 -5.89
N PRO A 127 9.69 1.70 -6.61
CA PRO A 127 9.30 2.85 -7.44
C PRO A 127 8.29 2.48 -8.52
N ALA A 128 8.45 1.33 -9.18
CA ALA A 128 7.54 0.86 -10.21
C ALA A 128 6.14 0.59 -9.63
N ALA A 129 6.06 -0.10 -8.49
CA ALA A 129 4.79 -0.34 -7.79
C ALA A 129 4.14 0.97 -7.33
N SER A 130 4.91 1.91 -6.78
CA SER A 130 4.41 3.21 -6.35
C SER A 130 3.83 4.03 -7.51
N LEU A 131 4.49 4.02 -8.66
CA LEU A 131 3.98 4.65 -9.89
C LEU A 131 2.67 3.97 -10.34
N ALA A 132 2.63 2.64 -10.34
CA ALA A 132 1.44 1.88 -10.69
C ALA A 132 0.28 2.15 -9.72
N VAL A 133 0.53 2.24 -8.41
CA VAL A 133 -0.48 2.66 -7.41
C VAL A 133 -1.03 4.03 -7.75
N TRP A 134 -0.18 5.02 -8.05
CA TRP A 134 -0.63 6.36 -8.40
C TRP A 134 -1.50 6.37 -9.66
N VAL A 135 -1.07 5.69 -10.72
CA VAL A 135 -1.83 5.60 -11.98
C VAL A 135 -3.18 4.91 -11.77
N LEU A 136 -3.19 3.75 -11.10
CA LEU A 136 -4.42 2.99 -10.85
C LEU A 136 -5.37 3.73 -9.90
N SER A 137 -4.85 4.42 -8.87
CA SER A 137 -5.65 5.26 -7.98
C SER A 137 -6.27 6.45 -8.74
N SER A 138 -5.51 7.07 -9.65
CA SER A 138 -6.03 8.16 -10.51
C SER A 138 -7.17 7.68 -11.40
N LEU A 139 -7.02 6.49 -12.02
CA LEU A 139 -8.07 5.85 -12.82
C LEU A 139 -9.29 5.50 -11.98
N ALA A 140 -9.09 4.89 -10.81
CA ALA A 140 -10.15 4.52 -9.89
C ALA A 140 -10.97 5.74 -9.45
N LEU A 141 -10.31 6.85 -9.08
CA LEU A 141 -10.97 8.10 -8.72
C LEU A 141 -11.73 8.70 -9.90
N ARG A 142 -11.13 8.72 -11.08
CA ARG A 142 -11.79 9.26 -12.27
C ARG A 142 -13.09 8.51 -12.60
N VAL A 143 -13.04 7.18 -12.53
CA VAL A 143 -14.21 6.34 -12.83
C VAL A 143 -15.26 6.46 -11.73
N ALA A 144 -14.86 6.39 -10.46
CA ALA A 144 -15.78 6.41 -9.33
C ALA A 144 -16.42 7.80 -9.12
N HIS A 145 -15.65 8.87 -9.29
CA HIS A 145 -16.11 10.24 -9.07
C HIS A 145 -16.55 10.98 -10.33
N ARG A 146 -16.29 10.44 -11.52
CA ARG A 146 -16.53 11.10 -12.82
C ARG A 146 -15.86 12.48 -12.94
N THR A 147 -14.74 12.68 -12.23
CA THR A 147 -13.97 13.92 -12.24
C THR A 147 -13.05 14.05 -13.45
N SER A 148 -12.48 15.24 -13.65
CA SER A 148 -11.47 15.49 -14.68
C SER A 148 -10.16 14.73 -14.38
N TRP A 149 -9.34 14.48 -15.40
CA TRP A 149 -8.03 13.87 -15.21
C TRP A 149 -7.14 14.63 -14.21
N PRO A 150 -6.94 15.96 -14.34
CA PRO A 150 -6.10 16.69 -13.40
C PRO A 150 -6.55 16.58 -11.95
N ALA A 151 -7.88 16.61 -11.71
CA ALA A 151 -8.43 16.46 -10.36
C ALA A 151 -8.18 15.07 -9.79
N SER A 152 -8.39 14.01 -10.59
CA SER A 152 -8.15 12.62 -10.15
C SER A 152 -6.67 12.35 -9.88
N VAL A 153 -5.77 12.82 -10.77
CA VAL A 153 -4.32 12.68 -10.64
C VAL A 153 -3.80 13.41 -9.41
N GLY A 154 -4.25 14.66 -9.19
CA GLY A 154 -3.86 15.44 -8.01
C GLY A 154 -4.37 14.85 -6.70
N ALA A 155 -5.63 14.39 -6.66
CA ALA A 155 -6.21 13.75 -5.48
C ALA A 155 -5.51 12.43 -5.13
N ALA A 156 -5.22 11.58 -6.13
CA ALA A 156 -4.48 10.33 -5.94
C ALA A 156 -3.06 10.60 -5.46
N PHE A 157 -2.36 11.59 -6.05
CA PHE A 157 -1.01 11.96 -5.65
C PHE A 157 -0.94 12.44 -4.21
N ALA A 158 -1.84 13.36 -3.81
CA ALA A 158 -1.88 13.87 -2.44
C ALA A 158 -2.15 12.77 -1.42
N GLY A 159 -3.11 11.87 -1.70
CA GLY A 159 -3.40 10.73 -0.83
C GLY A 159 -2.21 9.78 -0.70
N LEU A 160 -1.55 9.45 -1.81
CA LEU A 160 -0.37 8.58 -1.82
C LEU A 160 0.84 9.23 -1.11
N LEU A 161 1.04 10.54 -1.30
CA LEU A 161 2.13 11.26 -0.64
C LEU A 161 1.99 11.23 0.89
N VAL A 162 0.80 11.53 1.40
CA VAL A 162 0.54 11.47 2.85
C VAL A 162 0.68 10.05 3.38
N GLN A 163 0.15 9.06 2.66
CA GLN A 163 0.33 7.65 3.01
C GLN A 163 1.82 7.25 3.04
N ALA A 164 2.61 7.66 2.05
CA ALA A 164 4.03 7.35 1.98
C ALA A 164 4.82 7.99 3.13
N LEU A 165 4.51 9.24 3.49
CA LEU A 165 5.12 9.93 4.63
C LEU A 165 4.79 9.23 5.95
N LEU A 166 3.53 8.87 6.19
CA LEU A 166 3.12 8.14 7.38
C LEU A 166 3.75 6.73 7.41
N GLY A 167 3.77 6.04 6.27
CA GLY A 167 4.42 4.73 6.14
C GLY A 167 5.92 4.79 6.44
N ALA A 168 6.60 5.84 5.98
CA ALA A 168 8.02 6.04 6.28
C ALA A 168 8.29 6.27 7.78
N LEU A 169 7.35 6.88 8.51
CA LEU A 169 7.48 7.07 9.97
C LEU A 169 7.23 5.79 10.77
N VAL A 170 6.37 4.91 10.28
CA VAL A 170 5.93 3.72 11.02
C VAL A 170 6.69 2.46 10.61
N LEU A 171 7.10 2.37 9.35
CA LEU A 171 7.71 1.17 8.75
C LEU A 171 9.26 1.27 8.61
N ARG A 172 9.86 2.37 9.09
CA ARG A 172 11.33 2.54 9.06
C ARG A 172 11.91 2.86 10.41
#